data_0a3ee725c5045c738e8d23173c3a50cd
#
_entry.id   0a3ee725c5045c738e8d23173c3a50cd
#
_cell.length_a   1.000
_cell.length_b   1.000
_cell.length_c   1.000
_cell.angle_alpha   90.00
_cell.angle_beta   90.00
_cell.angle_gamma   90.00
#
_symmetry.space_group_name_H-M   'P 1'
#
loop_
_entity.id
_entity.type
_entity.pdbx_description
1 polymer ?
#
loop_
_entity_poly.entity_id
_entity_poly.type
_entity_poly.pdbx_seq_one_letter_code
_entity_poly.pdbx_strand_id
1 'polypeptide(L)'
;MEQTAELYQVVRAQARLETAAFVERYVDLPHAEDGCRGCPNVGQYWTCPPYAFPAAAYWGRFREIELIGQQMHFSDAALAKTYPPEELEELERVVLVRQARLLADEVLPAAP
;
A
#
# COMPACT_ATOMS: atom_id res chain seq x y z
N MET A 1 -16.90 10.26 10.84
CA MET A 1 -15.54 10.36 11.39
C MET A 1 -15.38 9.66 12.72
N GLU A 2 -16.25 9.95 13.66
CA GLU A 2 -16.26 9.27 14.96
C GLU A 2 -16.45 7.76 14.81
N GLN A 3 -17.30 7.35 13.86
CA GLN A 3 -17.54 5.94 13.57
C GLN A 3 -16.27 5.21 13.12
N THR A 4 -15.40 5.89 12.37
CA THR A 4 -14.15 5.30 11.90
C THR A 4 -13.20 5.02 13.07
N ALA A 5 -13.12 5.96 14.04
CA ALA A 5 -12.27 5.80 15.21
C ALA A 5 -12.72 4.65 16.11
N GLU A 6 -14.02 4.36 16.12
CA GLU A 6 -14.58 3.25 16.89
C GLU A 6 -14.43 1.90 16.18
N LEU A 7 -14.31 1.93 14.84
CA LEU A 7 -14.22 0.72 14.05
C LEU A 7 -12.84 0.06 14.12
N TYR A 8 -11.78 0.85 14.16
CA TYR A 8 -10.44 0.30 14.11
C TYR A 8 -9.42 1.24 14.74
N GLN A 9 -8.28 0.67 15.07
CA GLN A 9 -7.11 1.41 15.51
C GLN A 9 -5.97 1.15 14.53
N VAL A 10 -5.11 2.15 14.32
CA VAL A 10 -3.99 2.03 13.41
C VAL A 10 -2.71 1.86 14.21
N VAL A 11 -1.97 0.81 13.93
CA VAL A 11 -0.64 0.56 14.48
C VAL A 11 0.37 0.83 13.38
N ARG A 12 1.32 1.71 13.66
CA ARG A 12 2.35 2.09 12.72
C ARG A 12 3.64 1.33 13.00
N ALA A 13 4.30 0.88 11.94
CA ALA A 13 5.61 0.26 12.01
C ALA A 13 6.51 0.90 10.96
N GLN A 14 7.79 1.06 11.31
CA GLN A 14 8.79 1.59 10.39
C GLN A 14 10.02 0.71 10.44
N ALA A 15 10.65 0.52 9.28
CA ALA A 15 11.88 -0.23 9.17
C ALA A 15 12.76 0.41 8.10
N ARG A 16 14.08 0.39 8.33
CA ARG A 16 15.04 0.86 7.35
C ARG A 16 15.90 -0.31 6.94
N LEU A 17 16.01 -0.53 5.63
CA LEU A 17 16.74 -1.66 5.06
C LEU A 17 17.67 -1.17 3.96
N GLU A 18 18.75 -1.90 3.73
CA GLU A 18 19.55 -1.67 2.54
C GLU A 18 18.75 -2.09 1.32
N THR A 19 18.77 -1.26 0.29
CA THR A 19 18.00 -1.49 -0.94
C THR A 19 18.32 -2.85 -1.56
N ALA A 20 19.59 -3.22 -1.61
CA ALA A 20 19.99 -4.50 -2.20
C ALA A 20 19.38 -5.69 -1.45
N ALA A 21 19.39 -5.63 -0.11
CA ALA A 21 18.79 -6.69 0.71
C ALA A 21 17.27 -6.75 0.54
N PHE A 22 16.62 -5.61 0.45
CA PHE A 22 15.18 -5.55 0.21
C PHE A 22 14.80 -6.15 -1.14
N VAL A 23 15.53 -5.77 -2.18
CA VAL A 23 15.26 -6.27 -3.53
C VAL A 23 15.45 -7.79 -3.60
N GLU A 24 16.53 -8.29 -2.99
CA GLU A 24 16.80 -9.73 -2.99
C GLU A 24 15.71 -10.53 -2.29
N ARG A 25 15.22 -10.03 -1.17
CA ARG A 25 14.25 -10.76 -0.34
C ARG A 25 12.81 -10.62 -0.78
N TYR A 26 12.41 -9.45 -1.24
CA TYR A 26 10.99 -9.13 -1.35
C TYR A 26 10.54 -8.76 -2.75
N VAL A 27 11.44 -8.52 -3.68
CA VAL A 27 11.06 -8.09 -5.03
C VAL A 27 11.12 -9.27 -6.00
N ASP A 28 9.97 -9.54 -6.61
CA ASP A 28 9.82 -10.55 -7.65
C ASP A 28 9.20 -9.86 -8.86
N LEU A 29 10.03 -9.29 -9.71
CA LEU A 29 9.58 -8.52 -10.87
C LEU A 29 8.76 -9.35 -11.86
N PRO A 30 9.17 -10.58 -12.23
CA PRO A 30 8.37 -11.39 -13.15
C PRO A 30 6.96 -11.65 -12.62
N HIS A 31 6.82 -11.94 -11.33
CA HIS A 31 5.52 -12.18 -10.70
C HIS A 31 4.68 -10.90 -10.70
N ALA A 32 5.28 -9.76 -10.35
CA ALA A 32 4.58 -8.49 -10.36
C ALA A 32 4.11 -8.10 -11.76
N GLU A 33 4.96 -8.31 -12.77
CA GLU A 33 4.62 -8.04 -14.17
C GLU A 33 3.47 -8.92 -14.65
N ASP A 34 3.44 -10.19 -14.24
CA ASP A 34 2.32 -11.08 -14.56
C ASP A 34 1.02 -10.56 -13.99
N GLY A 35 1.04 -10.06 -12.76
CA GLY A 35 -0.12 -9.46 -12.14
C GLY A 35 -0.61 -8.23 -12.90
N CYS A 36 0.34 -7.40 -13.37
CA CYS A 36 0.01 -6.21 -14.15
C CYS A 36 -0.65 -6.56 -15.49
N ARG A 37 -0.18 -7.62 -16.15
CA ARG A 37 -0.77 -8.04 -17.43
C ARG A 37 -2.24 -8.40 -17.30
N GLY A 38 -2.64 -8.96 -16.15
CA GLY A 38 -4.04 -9.30 -15.89
C GLY A 38 -4.85 -8.19 -15.26
N CYS A 39 -4.26 -7.04 -15.02
CA CYS A 39 -4.92 -5.93 -14.33
C CYS A 39 -5.79 -5.12 -15.30
N PRO A 40 -7.06 -4.83 -14.96
CA PRO A 40 -7.92 -4.01 -15.82
C PRO A 40 -7.43 -2.57 -15.96
N ASN A 41 -6.54 -2.12 -15.08
CA ASN A 41 -6.00 -0.76 -15.10
C ASN A 41 -4.61 -0.67 -15.73
N VAL A 42 -4.11 -1.75 -16.33
CA VAL A 42 -2.75 -1.75 -16.89
C VAL A 42 -2.59 -0.64 -17.94
N GLY A 43 -1.53 0.14 -17.80
CA GLY A 43 -1.26 1.25 -18.71
C GLY A 43 -2.11 2.50 -18.52
N GLN A 44 -3.02 2.50 -17.54
CA GLN A 44 -3.94 3.63 -17.33
C GLN A 44 -3.36 4.73 -16.44
N TYR A 45 -2.34 4.43 -15.66
CA TYR A 45 -1.74 5.37 -14.71
C TYR A 45 -0.25 5.52 -14.99
N TRP A 46 0.31 6.65 -14.59
CA TRP A 46 1.76 6.91 -14.77
C TRP A 46 2.63 5.89 -14.01
N THR A 47 2.08 5.27 -12.98
CA THR A 47 2.77 4.24 -12.21
C THR A 47 2.70 2.85 -12.84
N CYS A 48 1.95 2.71 -13.94
CA CYS A 48 1.76 1.43 -14.60
C CYS A 48 2.88 1.10 -15.58
N PRO A 49 3.24 -0.19 -15.75
CA PRO A 49 4.14 -0.57 -16.84
C PRO A 49 3.47 -0.38 -18.21
N PRO A 50 4.21 -0.29 -19.30
CA PRO A 50 5.68 -0.37 -19.34
C PRO A 50 6.34 0.94 -18.90
N TYR A 51 7.51 0.79 -18.26
CA TYR A 51 8.28 1.94 -17.80
C TYR A 51 9.31 2.35 -18.84
N ALA A 52 9.62 3.65 -18.88
CA ALA A 52 10.66 4.17 -19.75
C ALA A 52 12.08 3.77 -19.29
N PHE A 53 12.19 3.14 -18.14
CA PHE A 53 13.46 2.75 -17.53
C PHE A 53 13.27 1.42 -16.79
N PRO A 54 14.36 0.64 -16.58
CA PRO A 54 14.25 -0.57 -15.77
C PRO A 54 13.95 -0.24 -14.31
N ALA A 55 12.89 -0.82 -13.75
CA ALA A 55 12.49 -0.55 -12.38
C ALA A 55 13.59 -0.94 -11.37
N ALA A 56 14.26 -2.06 -11.61
CA ALA A 56 15.37 -2.50 -10.75
C ALA A 56 16.51 -1.49 -10.72
N ALA A 57 16.83 -0.89 -11.87
CA ALA A 57 17.87 0.12 -11.95
C ALA A 57 17.49 1.40 -11.20
N TYR A 58 16.23 1.77 -11.27
CA TYR A 58 15.72 2.92 -10.52
C TYR A 58 15.92 2.73 -9.01
N TRP A 59 15.48 1.59 -8.48
CA TRP A 59 15.62 1.31 -7.05
C TRP A 59 17.07 1.14 -6.63
N GLY A 60 17.92 0.61 -7.52
CA GLY A 60 19.34 0.46 -7.27
C GLY A 60 20.11 1.76 -7.07
N ARG A 61 19.51 2.89 -7.43
CA ARG A 61 20.10 4.21 -7.21
C ARG A 61 20.13 4.63 -5.75
N PHE A 62 19.30 4.00 -4.93
CA PHE A 62 19.17 4.34 -3.51
C PHE A 62 19.88 3.30 -2.66
N ARG A 63 20.62 3.77 -1.68
CA ARG A 63 21.36 2.88 -0.80
C ARG A 63 20.44 2.23 0.22
N GLU A 64 19.50 2.98 0.74
CA GLU A 64 18.57 2.52 1.77
C GLU A 64 17.13 2.80 1.39
N ILE A 65 16.24 1.94 1.89
CA ILE A 65 14.80 2.08 1.75
C ILE A 65 14.20 2.19 3.14
N GLU A 66 13.31 3.14 3.32
CA GLU A 66 12.49 3.21 4.53
C GLU A 66 11.10 2.67 4.21
N LEU A 67 10.67 1.68 4.99
CA LEU A 67 9.35 1.10 4.89
C LEU A 67 8.48 1.66 5.98
N ILE A 68 7.30 2.12 5.62
CA ILE A 68 6.30 2.61 6.56
C ILE A 68 5.06 1.77 6.37
N GLY A 69 4.68 1.03 7.41
CA GLY A 69 3.50 0.19 7.39
C GLY A 69 2.44 0.71 8.35
N GLN A 70 1.20 0.56 7.95
CA GLN A 70 0.06 0.81 8.83
C GLN A 70 -0.79 -0.45 8.87
N GLN A 71 -1.07 -0.93 10.08
CA GLN A 71 -1.93 -2.06 10.28
C GLN A 71 -3.21 -1.59 10.97
N MET A 72 -4.34 -1.91 10.38
CA MET A 72 -5.63 -1.55 10.95
C MET A 72 -6.15 -2.72 11.76
N HIS A 73 -6.36 -2.50 13.06
CA HIS A 73 -6.93 -3.49 13.96
C HIS A 73 -8.38 -3.12 14.19
N PHE A 74 -9.27 -3.91 13.63
CA PHE A 74 -10.70 -3.68 13.81
C PHE A 74 -11.13 -4.08 15.20
N SER A 75 -12.10 -3.35 15.75
CA SER A 75 -12.65 -3.64 17.06
C SER A 75 -13.38 -4.98 17.07
N ASP A 76 -13.52 -5.59 18.25
CA ASP A 76 -14.28 -6.82 18.39
C ASP A 76 -15.71 -6.65 17.94
N ALA A 77 -16.32 -5.51 18.23
CA ALA A 77 -17.68 -5.20 17.80
C ALA A 77 -17.78 -5.14 16.27
N ALA A 78 -16.79 -4.53 15.61
CA ALA A 78 -16.76 -4.46 14.15
C ALA A 78 -16.60 -5.85 13.53
N LEU A 79 -15.75 -6.70 14.11
CA LEU A 79 -15.51 -8.04 13.61
C LEU A 79 -16.69 -8.97 13.83
N ALA A 80 -17.44 -8.75 14.89
CA ALA A 80 -18.61 -9.58 15.23
C ALA A 80 -19.83 -9.28 14.35
N LYS A 81 -19.88 -8.11 13.73
CA LYS A 81 -21.01 -7.70 12.91
C LYS A 81 -20.97 -8.38 11.55
N THR A 82 -22.13 -8.78 11.05
CA THR A 82 -22.27 -9.30 9.69
C THR A 82 -22.64 -8.16 8.75
N TYR A 83 -21.94 -8.06 7.63
CA TYR A 83 -22.16 -7.00 6.65
C TYR A 83 -22.70 -7.59 5.36
N PRO A 84 -23.72 -6.98 4.75
CA PRO A 84 -24.08 -7.30 3.38
C PRO A 84 -22.92 -7.00 2.44
N PRO A 85 -22.77 -7.73 1.32
CA PRO A 85 -21.63 -7.53 0.44
C PRO A 85 -21.42 -6.09 -0.02
N GLU A 86 -22.48 -5.35 -0.34
CA GLU A 86 -22.37 -3.96 -0.78
C GLU A 86 -21.88 -3.05 0.34
N GLU A 87 -22.35 -3.29 1.57
CA GLU A 87 -21.92 -2.51 2.72
C GLU A 87 -20.46 -2.79 3.07
N LEU A 88 -20.05 -4.04 2.99
CA LEU A 88 -18.66 -4.43 3.24
C LEU A 88 -17.72 -3.79 2.22
N GLU A 89 -18.09 -3.84 0.96
CA GLU A 89 -17.30 -3.24 -0.12
C GLU A 89 -17.14 -1.73 0.09
N GLU A 90 -18.24 -1.06 0.43
CA GLU A 90 -18.21 0.38 0.71
C GLU A 90 -17.33 0.70 1.91
N LEU A 91 -17.43 -0.07 2.98
CA LEU A 91 -16.62 0.12 4.18
C LEU A 91 -15.13 -0.07 3.89
N GLU A 92 -14.78 -1.13 3.19
CA GLU A 92 -13.39 -1.38 2.80
C GLU A 92 -12.85 -0.23 1.97
N ARG A 93 -13.61 0.22 1.00
CA ARG A 93 -13.20 1.33 0.14
C ARG A 93 -12.94 2.59 0.95
N VAL A 94 -13.86 2.96 1.83
CA VAL A 94 -13.73 4.17 2.65
C VAL A 94 -12.52 4.08 3.57
N VAL A 95 -12.36 2.96 4.27
CA VAL A 95 -11.26 2.78 5.22
C VAL A 95 -9.90 2.76 4.51
N LEU A 96 -9.78 1.96 3.44
CA LEU A 96 -8.53 1.83 2.72
C LEU A 96 -8.12 3.14 2.04
N VAL A 97 -9.06 3.81 1.39
CA VAL A 97 -8.78 5.09 0.73
C VAL A 97 -8.35 6.15 1.74
N ARG A 98 -9.03 6.20 2.88
CA ARG A 98 -8.69 7.16 3.94
C ARG A 98 -7.27 6.93 4.45
N GLN A 99 -6.92 5.69 4.80
CA GLN A 99 -5.59 5.40 5.35
C GLN A 99 -4.49 5.59 4.31
N ALA A 100 -4.76 5.21 3.06
CA ALA A 100 -3.80 5.44 1.98
C ALA A 100 -3.52 6.92 1.79
N ARG A 101 -4.55 7.75 1.85
CA ARG A 101 -4.41 9.20 1.70
C ARG A 101 -3.61 9.81 2.87
N LEU A 102 -3.92 9.40 4.10
CA LEU A 102 -3.19 9.89 5.27
C LEU A 102 -1.71 9.53 5.19
N LEU A 103 -1.41 8.31 4.78
CA LEU A 103 -0.03 7.87 4.61
C LEU A 103 0.68 8.64 3.49
N ALA A 104 0.01 8.85 2.36
CA ALA A 104 0.56 9.60 1.25
C ALA A 104 0.87 11.04 1.66
N ASP A 105 -0.03 11.70 2.39
CA ASP A 105 0.17 13.05 2.85
C ASP A 105 1.37 13.17 3.80
N GLU A 106 1.64 12.13 4.57
CA GLU A 106 2.78 12.08 5.47
C GLU A 106 4.10 11.88 4.71
N VAL A 107 4.10 10.98 3.72
CA VAL A 107 5.33 10.54 3.04
C VAL A 107 5.73 11.48 1.90
N LEU A 108 4.78 11.87 1.06
CA LEU A 108 5.08 12.67 -0.14
C LEU A 108 5.68 14.05 0.14
N PRO A 109 5.20 14.82 1.13
CA PRO A 109 5.82 16.12 1.40
C PRO A 109 7.27 16.04 1.87
N ALA A 110 7.70 14.91 2.39
CA ALA A 110 9.07 14.71 2.84
C ALA A 110 10.00 14.26 1.69
N ALA A 111 9.45 13.87 0.56
CA ALA A 111 10.23 13.46 -0.60
C ALA A 111 10.76 14.69 -1.34
N PRO A 112 12.06 14.72 -1.68
CA PRO A 112 12.63 15.82 -2.45
C PRO A 112 12.11 15.85 -3.89
#